data_e07c34bbdade36db183dbf9c04a89e9d
#
_entry.id   e07c34bbdade36db183dbf9c04a89e9d
#
_cell.length_a   1.000
_cell.length_b   1.000
_cell.length_c   1.000
_cell.angle_alpha   90.00
_cell.angle_beta   90.00
_cell.angle_gamma   90.00
#
_symmetry.space_group_name_H-M   'P 1'
#
loop_
_entity.id
_entity.type
_entity.pdbx_description
1 polymer ?
#
loop_
_entity_poly.entity_id
_entity_poly.type
_entity_poly.pdbx_seq_one_letter_code
_entity_poly.pdbx_strand_id
1 'polypeptide(L)'
;MTQRTAEALDDAAIESFLETQSVGTLSLAKGNESYAVPVAFTFDPDGPDVYFRLGYAPGSRKREFIDATERATFVVAAQTEAGWKSVIARGAPEHRGTVEDLNTHRSADGSMSPADRELAIPFYHVFDAPAETVFALVRLPVDELTGVVEAGPN
;
A
#
# COMPACT_ATOMS: atom_id res chain seq x y z
N MET A 1 17.82 31.16 11.39
CA MET A 1 17.31 29.80 11.62
C MET A 1 16.10 29.55 10.74
N THR A 2 16.25 28.67 9.77
CA THR A 2 15.18 28.36 8.83
C THR A 2 14.31 27.26 9.40
N GLN A 3 13.00 27.51 9.48
CA GLN A 3 12.03 26.51 9.92
C GLN A 3 11.50 25.74 8.72
N ARG A 4 11.35 24.44 8.88
CA ARG A 4 10.62 23.63 7.90
C ARG A 4 9.15 23.97 8.01
N THR A 5 8.52 24.19 6.87
CA THR A 5 7.09 24.47 6.80
C THR A 5 6.38 23.18 6.35
N ALA A 6 5.48 22.68 7.18
CA ALA A 6 4.66 21.52 6.83
C ALA A 6 3.26 22.01 6.46
N GLU A 7 2.77 21.61 5.31
CA GLU A 7 1.44 21.94 4.82
C GLU A 7 0.66 20.67 4.55
N ALA A 8 -0.62 20.66 4.92
CA ALA A 8 -1.50 19.56 4.64
C ALA A 8 -1.77 19.45 3.14
N LEU A 9 -1.76 18.23 2.62
CA LEU A 9 -2.18 17.94 1.25
C LEU A 9 -3.68 17.71 1.23
N ASP A 10 -4.37 18.25 0.21
CA ASP A 10 -5.77 17.92 -0.02
C ASP A 10 -5.89 16.54 -0.71
N ASP A 11 -7.12 16.05 -0.84
CA ASP A 11 -7.35 14.73 -1.40
C ASP A 11 -6.81 14.57 -2.83
N ALA A 12 -6.96 15.61 -3.66
CA ALA A 12 -6.45 15.58 -5.03
C ALA A 12 -4.92 15.52 -5.07
N ALA A 13 -4.25 16.25 -4.17
CA ALA A 13 -2.79 16.23 -4.08
C ALA A 13 -2.27 14.89 -3.56
N ILE A 14 -2.98 14.27 -2.61
CA ILE A 14 -2.65 12.94 -2.12
C ILE A 14 -2.77 11.91 -3.25
N GLU A 15 -3.87 11.93 -3.98
CA GLU A 15 -4.10 11.04 -5.12
C GLU A 15 -3.00 11.16 -6.17
N SER A 16 -2.69 12.39 -6.57
CA SER A 16 -1.63 12.65 -7.55
C SER A 16 -0.27 12.13 -7.09
N PHE A 17 0.05 12.32 -5.83
CA PHE A 17 1.30 11.83 -5.27
C PHE A 17 1.35 10.30 -5.26
N LEU A 18 0.29 9.64 -4.79
CA LEU A 18 0.25 8.18 -4.73
C LEU A 18 0.34 7.52 -6.11
N GLU A 19 -0.23 8.15 -7.14
CA GLU A 19 -0.14 7.66 -8.53
C GLU A 19 1.30 7.64 -9.06
N THR A 20 2.18 8.47 -8.52
CA THR A 20 3.59 8.51 -8.94
C THR A 20 4.46 7.51 -8.17
N GLN A 21 3.92 6.85 -7.16
CA GLN A 21 4.67 5.95 -6.29
C GLN A 21 4.25 4.50 -6.51
N SER A 22 5.17 3.58 -6.30
CA SER A 22 4.94 2.15 -6.54
C SER A 22 5.15 1.30 -5.30
N VAL A 23 5.87 1.81 -4.32
CA VAL A 23 6.24 1.08 -3.10
C VAL A 23 5.99 1.97 -1.89
N GLY A 24 5.45 1.38 -0.84
CA GLY A 24 5.30 2.02 0.45
C GLY A 24 5.60 1.03 1.56
N THR A 25 5.41 1.45 2.80
CA THR A 25 5.64 0.61 3.98
C THR A 25 4.33 0.28 4.65
N LEU A 26 4.02 -1.01 4.73
CA LEU A 26 2.85 -1.51 5.44
C LEU A 26 3.26 -1.90 6.85
N SER A 27 2.60 -1.32 7.85
CA SER A 27 2.85 -1.59 9.26
C SER A 27 1.67 -2.34 9.86
N LEU A 28 1.98 -3.49 10.44
CA LEU A 28 1.01 -4.43 10.99
C LEU A 28 1.26 -4.59 12.49
N ALA A 29 0.28 -5.10 13.21
CA ALA A 29 0.39 -5.30 14.64
C ALA A 29 -0.32 -6.57 15.10
N LYS A 30 0.31 -7.29 16.02
CA LYS A 30 -0.29 -8.42 16.71
C LYS A 30 0.00 -8.24 18.19
N GLY A 31 -1.03 -7.92 18.97
CA GLY A 31 -0.83 -7.51 20.35
C GLY A 31 0.04 -6.25 20.40
N ASN A 32 1.12 -6.30 21.17
CA ASN A 32 2.09 -5.21 21.26
C ASN A 32 3.29 -5.35 20.31
N GLU A 33 3.25 -6.34 19.43
CA GLU A 33 4.33 -6.57 18.47
C GLU A 33 4.00 -5.87 17.16
N SER A 34 4.93 -5.07 16.64
CA SER A 34 4.79 -4.43 15.34
C SER A 34 5.61 -5.16 14.28
N TYR A 35 5.15 -5.08 13.04
CA TYR A 35 5.86 -5.65 11.90
C TYR A 35 5.67 -4.71 10.72
N ALA A 36 6.75 -4.21 10.17
CA ALA A 36 6.70 -3.29 9.03
C ALA A 36 7.46 -3.88 7.85
N VAL A 37 6.89 -3.75 6.66
CA VAL A 37 7.46 -4.35 5.45
C VAL A 37 7.21 -3.45 4.25
N PRO A 38 8.21 -3.28 3.35
CA PRO A 38 7.96 -2.59 2.09
C PRO A 38 7.08 -3.45 1.19
N VAL A 39 6.11 -2.82 0.53
CA VAL A 39 5.16 -3.51 -0.33
C VAL A 39 4.91 -2.71 -1.60
N ALA A 40 4.70 -3.41 -2.71
CA ALA A 40 4.18 -2.81 -3.92
C ALA A 40 2.68 -2.56 -3.74
N PHE A 41 2.18 -1.45 -4.29
CA PHE A 41 0.78 -1.08 -4.09
C PHE A 41 0.17 -0.40 -5.31
N THR A 42 -1.16 -0.36 -5.30
CA THR A 42 -1.98 0.47 -6.18
C THR A 42 -3.05 1.16 -5.33
N PHE A 43 -3.26 2.44 -5.60
CA PHE A 43 -4.26 3.25 -4.89
C PHE A 43 -5.50 3.42 -5.77
N ASP A 44 -6.67 3.17 -5.17
CA ASP A 44 -7.98 3.42 -5.80
C ASP A 44 -8.66 4.58 -5.06
N PRO A 45 -8.76 5.78 -5.69
CA PRO A 45 -9.35 6.93 -5.03
C PRO A 45 -10.85 6.80 -4.79
N ASP A 46 -11.53 5.94 -5.52
CA ASP A 46 -12.99 5.79 -5.43
C ASP A 46 -13.42 5.13 -4.13
N GLY A 47 -12.57 4.28 -3.54
CA GLY A 47 -12.87 3.63 -2.27
C GLY A 47 -12.89 4.57 -1.07
N PRO A 48 -11.82 5.30 -0.72
CA PRO A 48 -10.45 5.00 -1.12
C PRO A 48 -9.95 3.67 -0.59
N ASP A 49 -9.22 2.96 -1.41
CA ASP A 49 -8.65 1.66 -1.09
C ASP A 49 -7.19 1.61 -1.51
N VAL A 50 -6.38 0.86 -0.76
CA VAL A 50 -5.03 0.51 -1.19
C VAL A 50 -4.95 -1.00 -1.37
N TYR A 51 -4.39 -1.43 -2.47
CA TYR A 51 -4.20 -2.85 -2.79
C TYR A 51 -2.72 -3.18 -2.75
N PHE A 52 -2.37 -4.26 -2.06
CA PHE A 52 -0.98 -4.70 -1.89
C PHE A 52 -0.78 -6.09 -2.45
N ARG A 53 0.42 -6.31 -2.99
CA ARG A 53 0.91 -7.65 -3.30
C ARG A 53 1.94 -8.04 -2.24
N LEU A 54 1.66 -9.10 -1.51
CA LEU A 54 2.54 -9.62 -0.47
C LEU A 54 3.05 -11.01 -0.84
N GLY A 55 4.37 -11.19 -0.74
CA GLY A 55 4.97 -12.51 -0.89
C GLY A 55 5.03 -13.23 0.45
N TYR A 56 4.46 -14.41 0.53
CA TYR A 56 4.56 -15.29 1.70
C TYR A 56 5.48 -16.45 1.39
N ALA A 57 6.65 -16.51 2.05
CA ALA A 57 7.48 -17.70 2.05
C ALA A 57 6.90 -18.71 3.07
N PRO A 58 7.23 -20.01 2.95
CA PRO A 58 6.82 -20.98 3.97
C PRO A 58 7.28 -20.54 5.36
N GLY A 59 6.39 -20.54 6.34
CA GLY A 59 6.66 -20.08 7.70
C GLY A 59 6.73 -18.57 7.87
N SER A 60 6.28 -17.80 6.87
CA SER A 60 6.31 -16.35 6.92
C SER A 60 5.43 -15.78 8.03
N ARG A 61 5.97 -14.81 8.77
CA ARG A 61 5.25 -14.07 9.79
C ARG A 61 4.25 -13.07 9.21
N LYS A 62 4.38 -12.70 7.94
CA LYS A 62 3.51 -11.72 7.28
C LYS A 62 2.05 -12.13 7.33
N ARG A 63 1.75 -13.40 7.00
CA ARG A 63 0.37 -13.91 7.00
C ARG A 63 -0.24 -13.86 8.39
N GLU A 64 0.52 -14.29 9.39
CA GLU A 64 0.10 -14.25 10.78
C GLU A 64 -0.25 -12.84 11.23
N PHE A 65 0.61 -11.87 10.88
CA PHE A 65 0.39 -10.46 11.24
C PHE A 65 -0.78 -9.84 10.46
N ILE A 66 -0.94 -10.16 9.18
CA ILE A 66 -2.08 -9.66 8.39
C ILE A 66 -3.40 -10.11 9.03
N ASP A 67 -3.49 -11.40 9.38
CA ASP A 67 -4.71 -11.96 9.96
C ASP A 67 -5.01 -11.41 11.35
N ALA A 68 -3.99 -11.06 12.12
CA ALA A 68 -4.14 -10.55 13.48
C ALA A 68 -4.35 -9.04 13.55
N THR A 69 -3.96 -8.30 12.54
CA THR A 69 -4.02 -6.83 12.56
C THR A 69 -5.44 -6.32 12.47
N GLU A 70 -5.89 -5.61 13.49
CA GLU A 70 -7.20 -4.96 13.49
C GLU A 70 -7.18 -3.67 12.67
N ARG A 71 -6.09 -2.92 12.77
CA ARG A 71 -5.91 -1.69 12.01
C ARG A 71 -4.45 -1.54 11.60
N ALA A 72 -4.23 -1.46 10.28
CA ALA A 72 -2.91 -1.30 9.71
C ALA A 72 -2.64 0.17 9.37
N THR A 73 -1.36 0.52 9.30
CA THR A 73 -0.90 1.81 8.82
C THR A 73 -0.03 1.60 7.59
N PHE A 74 -0.33 2.37 6.54
CA PHE A 74 0.45 2.35 5.31
C PHE A 74 1.05 3.72 5.08
N VAL A 75 2.37 3.78 4.84
CA VAL A 75 3.10 5.04 4.68
C VAL A 75 3.80 5.07 3.34
N VAL A 76 3.61 6.16 2.60
CA VAL A 76 4.36 6.44 1.38
C VAL A 76 5.04 7.79 1.54
N ALA A 77 6.34 7.84 1.34
CA ALA A 77 7.10 9.07 1.49
C ALA A 77 8.16 9.18 0.39
N ALA A 78 8.34 10.38 -0.14
CA ALA A 78 9.34 10.62 -1.17
C ALA A 78 9.69 12.10 -1.26
N GLN A 79 10.92 12.38 -1.70
CA GLN A 79 11.35 13.73 -2.06
C GLN A 79 10.72 14.08 -3.40
N THR A 80 10.11 15.27 -3.49
CA THR A 80 9.53 15.82 -4.71
C THR A 80 10.08 17.20 -4.98
N GLU A 81 9.74 17.78 -6.14
CA GLU A 81 10.12 19.16 -6.47
C GLU A 81 9.55 20.18 -5.47
N ALA A 82 8.36 19.88 -4.94
CA ALA A 82 7.71 20.74 -3.93
C ALA A 82 8.25 20.52 -2.52
N GLY A 83 9.08 19.50 -2.30
CA GLY A 83 9.63 19.15 -1.01
C GLY A 83 9.37 17.67 -0.66
N TRP A 84 9.56 17.34 0.59
CA TRP A 84 9.32 15.99 1.10
C TRP A 84 7.84 15.77 1.33
N LYS A 85 7.25 14.82 0.60
CA LYS A 85 5.84 14.45 0.77
C LYS A 85 5.72 13.14 1.51
N SER A 86 4.76 13.05 2.41
CA SER A 86 4.41 11.80 3.08
C SER A 86 2.90 11.66 3.19
N VAL A 87 2.41 10.45 2.96
CA VAL A 87 0.99 10.10 3.06
C VAL A 87 0.87 8.93 4.02
N ILE A 88 -0.11 9.03 4.92
CA ILE A 88 -0.44 7.96 5.87
C ILE A 88 -1.88 7.54 5.62
N ALA A 89 -2.07 6.25 5.35
CA ALA A 89 -3.39 5.64 5.18
C ALA A 89 -3.59 4.57 6.25
N ARG A 90 -4.77 4.55 6.87
CA ARG A 90 -5.10 3.58 7.90
C ARG A 90 -6.41 2.88 7.61
N GLY A 91 -6.49 1.61 7.97
CA GLY A 91 -7.70 0.81 7.82
C GLY A 91 -7.48 -0.62 8.27
N ALA A 92 -8.54 -1.42 8.18
CA ALA A 92 -8.48 -2.85 8.52
C ALA A 92 -8.11 -3.64 7.25
N PRO A 93 -6.98 -4.36 7.24
CA PRO A 93 -6.57 -5.10 6.05
C PRO A 93 -7.48 -6.31 5.81
N GLU A 94 -7.80 -6.57 4.55
CA GLU A 94 -8.60 -7.70 4.11
C GLU A 94 -7.80 -8.59 3.17
N HIS A 95 -7.66 -9.85 3.50
CA HIS A 95 -7.02 -10.84 2.62
C HIS A 95 -7.97 -11.17 1.46
N ARG A 96 -7.50 -11.00 0.21
CA ARG A 96 -8.33 -11.17 -0.98
C ARG A 96 -8.06 -12.45 -1.76
N GLY A 97 -7.09 -13.25 -1.31
CA GLY A 97 -6.71 -14.48 -1.98
C GLY A 97 -5.36 -14.40 -2.66
N THR A 98 -5.06 -15.37 -3.50
CA THR A 98 -3.81 -15.41 -4.25
C THR A 98 -3.98 -14.75 -5.61
N VAL A 99 -2.86 -14.35 -6.23
CA VAL A 99 -2.86 -13.78 -7.58
C VAL A 99 -3.47 -14.77 -8.59
N GLU A 100 -3.20 -16.07 -8.42
CA GLU A 100 -3.75 -17.10 -9.29
C GLU A 100 -5.27 -17.18 -9.21
N ASP A 101 -5.84 -17.08 -8.00
CA ASP A 101 -7.29 -17.10 -7.79
C ASP A 101 -7.99 -15.96 -8.53
N LEU A 102 -7.36 -14.79 -8.56
CA LEU A 102 -7.93 -13.61 -9.20
C LEU A 102 -7.84 -13.65 -10.72
N ASN A 103 -6.82 -14.31 -11.27
CA ASN A 103 -6.67 -14.48 -12.72
C ASN A 103 -7.81 -15.27 -13.35
N THR A 104 -8.51 -16.11 -12.59
CA THR A 104 -9.63 -16.91 -13.09
C THR A 104 -10.95 -16.14 -13.16
N HIS A 105 -11.01 -14.92 -12.64
CA HIS A 105 -12.23 -14.12 -12.52
C HIS A 105 -12.24 -12.85 -13.38
N ARG A 106 -11.49 -12.83 -14.49
CA ARG A 106 -11.46 -11.68 -15.38
C ARG A 106 -12.82 -11.48 -16.07
N SER A 107 -13.29 -10.23 -16.05
CA SER A 107 -14.51 -9.85 -16.77
C SER A 107 -14.31 -9.95 -18.28
N ALA A 108 -15.26 -10.56 -18.98
CA ALA A 108 -15.19 -10.78 -20.42
C ALA A 108 -15.45 -9.50 -21.24
N ASP A 109 -15.98 -8.44 -20.63
CA ASP A 109 -16.37 -7.21 -21.31
C ASP A 109 -15.25 -6.14 -21.39
N GLY A 110 -14.09 -6.43 -20.84
CA GLY A 110 -12.95 -5.51 -20.85
C GLY A 110 -13.07 -4.33 -19.90
N SER A 111 -14.13 -4.25 -19.09
CA SER A 111 -14.25 -3.22 -18.07
C SER A 111 -13.26 -3.50 -16.92
N MET A 112 -12.75 -2.42 -16.30
CA MET A 112 -11.83 -2.53 -15.20
C MET A 112 -12.58 -2.88 -13.92
N SER A 113 -12.62 -4.17 -13.59
CA SER A 113 -13.19 -4.65 -12.34
C SER A 113 -12.24 -4.36 -11.17
N PRO A 114 -12.70 -4.42 -9.91
CA PRO A 114 -11.80 -4.33 -8.77
C PRO A 114 -10.65 -5.35 -8.83
N ALA A 115 -10.91 -6.55 -9.35
CA ALA A 115 -9.87 -7.56 -9.53
C ALA A 115 -8.80 -7.12 -10.54
N ASP A 116 -9.19 -6.43 -11.62
CA ASP A 116 -8.24 -5.90 -12.60
C ASP A 116 -7.33 -4.85 -11.99
N ARG A 117 -7.85 -4.00 -11.09
CA ARG A 117 -7.06 -3.02 -10.37
C ARG A 117 -6.06 -3.68 -9.43
N GLU A 118 -6.46 -4.74 -8.75
CA GLU A 118 -5.56 -5.53 -7.91
C GLU A 118 -4.42 -6.15 -8.73
N LEU A 119 -4.72 -6.62 -9.95
CA LEU A 119 -3.73 -7.18 -10.87
C LEU A 119 -2.81 -6.12 -11.47
N ALA A 120 -3.22 -4.86 -11.47
CA ALA A 120 -2.40 -3.76 -11.96
C ALA A 120 -1.27 -3.37 -11.00
N ILE A 121 -1.20 -3.97 -9.81
CA ILE A 121 -0.14 -3.70 -8.86
C ILE A 121 1.21 -4.05 -9.49
N PRO A 122 2.17 -3.11 -9.51
CA PRO A 122 3.48 -3.36 -10.10
C PRO A 122 4.18 -4.56 -9.46
N PHE A 123 4.82 -5.36 -10.28
CA PHE A 123 5.59 -6.49 -9.81
C PHE A 123 7.04 -6.04 -9.61
N TYR A 124 7.45 -5.87 -8.36
CA TYR A 124 8.83 -5.53 -8.02
C TYR A 124 9.47 -6.66 -7.25
N HIS A 125 10.60 -7.12 -7.76
CA HIS A 125 11.47 -8.01 -7.00
C HIS A 125 12.33 -7.13 -6.10
N VAL A 126 11.82 -6.82 -4.90
CA VAL A 126 12.61 -6.10 -3.89
C VAL A 126 13.67 -7.04 -3.30
N PHE A 127 13.40 -8.34 -3.31
CA PHE A 127 14.30 -9.40 -2.86
C PHE A 127 14.19 -10.60 -3.79
N ASP A 128 15.24 -11.43 -3.84
CA ASP A 128 15.12 -12.75 -4.44
C ASP A 128 14.14 -13.57 -3.60
N ALA A 129 12.93 -13.76 -4.14
CA ALA A 129 11.92 -14.55 -3.45
C ALA A 129 12.23 -16.04 -3.62
N PRO A 130 12.09 -16.86 -2.55
CA PRO A 130 12.17 -18.30 -2.69
C PRO A 130 11.15 -18.81 -3.72
N ALA A 131 11.48 -19.88 -4.43
CA ALA A 131 10.61 -20.46 -5.46
C ALA A 131 9.22 -20.85 -4.93
N GLU A 132 9.09 -21.09 -3.64
CA GLU A 132 7.84 -21.49 -2.98
C GLU A 132 7.03 -20.29 -2.45
N THR A 133 7.44 -19.06 -2.79
CA THR A 133 6.72 -17.86 -2.34
C THR A 133 5.37 -17.77 -3.03
N VAL A 134 4.33 -17.66 -2.23
CA VAL A 134 2.97 -17.40 -2.70
C VAL A 134 2.69 -15.91 -2.61
N PHE A 135 2.23 -15.33 -3.71
CA PHE A 135 1.84 -13.92 -3.72
C PHE A 135 0.36 -13.80 -3.41
N ALA A 136 0.05 -13.10 -2.33
CA ALA A 136 -1.30 -12.83 -1.91
C ALA A 136 -1.66 -11.37 -2.19
N LEU A 137 -2.94 -11.13 -2.39
CA LEU A 137 -3.49 -9.79 -2.54
C LEU A 137 -4.20 -9.39 -1.28
N VAL A 138 -3.93 -8.19 -0.81
CA VAL A 138 -4.53 -7.61 0.38
C VAL A 138 -5.14 -6.27 0.00
N ARG A 139 -6.38 -6.05 0.40
CA ARG A 139 -7.07 -4.78 0.26
C ARG A 139 -7.05 -4.06 1.61
N LEU A 140 -6.74 -2.77 1.58
CA LEU A 140 -6.85 -1.91 2.75
C LEU A 140 -7.93 -0.86 2.45
N PRO A 141 -9.18 -1.07 2.90
CA PRO A 141 -10.16 0.00 2.87
C PRO A 141 -9.69 1.12 3.79
N VAL A 142 -9.53 2.32 3.25
CA VAL A 142 -8.92 3.42 3.99
C VAL A 142 -9.99 4.21 4.73
N ASP A 143 -9.93 4.22 6.06
CA ASP A 143 -10.83 5.00 6.89
C ASP A 143 -10.21 6.32 7.36
N GLU A 144 -8.89 6.46 7.26
CA GLU A 144 -8.18 7.68 7.61
C GLU A 144 -7.04 7.90 6.61
N LEU A 145 -7.05 9.03 5.94
CA LEU A 145 -6.07 9.37 4.91
C LEU A 145 -5.57 10.79 5.14
N THR A 146 -4.28 10.92 5.38
CA THR A 146 -3.64 12.22 5.61
C THR A 146 -2.37 12.32 4.80
N GLY A 147 -2.01 13.54 4.43
CA GLY A 147 -0.77 13.79 3.73
C GLY A 147 -0.23 15.17 4.07
N VAL A 148 1.09 15.30 4.02
CA VAL A 148 1.79 16.56 4.25
C VAL A 148 2.92 16.72 3.25
N VAL A 149 3.24 17.96 2.95
CA VAL A 149 4.45 18.33 2.23
C VAL A 149 5.29 19.23 3.14
N GLU A 150 6.57 18.91 3.24
CA GLU A 150 7.53 19.71 4.01
C GLU A 150 8.53 20.33 3.03
N ALA A 151 8.44 21.64 2.88
CA ALA A 151 9.44 22.40 2.12
C ALA A 151 10.66 22.58 3.01
N GLY A 152 11.79 22.10 2.53
CA GLY A 152 13.06 22.30 3.24
C GLY A 152 13.53 23.75 3.14
N PRO A 153 14.46 24.17 4.00
CA PRO A 153 15.08 25.49 3.88
C PRO A 153 15.90 25.58 2.60
N ASN A 154 15.78 26.66 1.89
CA ASN A 154 16.61 26.96 0.72
C ASN A 154 17.94 27.58 1.18
#